data_177e9834ed2bd57aebf98824212ffc3c
#
_entry.id   177e9834ed2bd57aebf98824212ffc3c
#
_cell.length_a   1.000
_cell.length_b   1.000
_cell.length_c   1.000
_cell.angle_alpha   90.00
_cell.angle_beta   90.00
_cell.angle_gamma   90.00
#
_symmetry.space_group_name_H-M   'P 1'
#
loop_
_entity.id
_entity.type
_entity.pdbx_description
1 polymer ?
#
loop_
_entity_poly.entity_id
_entity_poly.type
_entity_poly.pdbx_seq_one_letter_code
_entity_poly.pdbx_strand_id
1 'polypeptide(L)'
;MYRHFFKYLIDFILAFIAFVLLSPIFLAVTLALLIANNGKPFFLQARPGKDQRIFKVIKYKTMNDKRDTQGVLLPDADRMTKIGSLVRKSSLDEIPQLLNVIKGDMSLVGPRPLLVEYLPLYSALQARRHEVRPGITGWAQINGRNTITWEQKFAYDVWYVDHMSFWLDIKILFMTVLKVFKREGISQEGQATIEKFKGTR
;
A
#
# COMPACT_ATOMS: atom_id res chain seq x y z
N MET A 1 -9.83 -1.63 -24.19
CA MET A 1 -10.69 -2.65 -23.57
C MET A 1 -10.12 -3.16 -22.25
N TYR A 2 -8.82 -3.53 -22.16
CA TYR A 2 -8.19 -3.99 -20.93
C TYR A 2 -8.37 -3.01 -19.77
N ARG A 3 -7.95 -1.73 -19.91
CA ARG A 3 -7.95 -0.67 -18.89
C ARG A 3 -9.32 -0.41 -18.22
N HIS A 4 -10.43 -0.63 -18.95
CA HIS A 4 -11.76 -0.21 -18.49
C HIS A 4 -12.64 -1.36 -17.99
N PHE A 5 -12.37 -2.61 -18.42
CA PHE A 5 -13.20 -3.75 -18.08
C PHE A 5 -12.39 -4.95 -17.57
N PHE A 6 -11.55 -5.54 -18.42
CA PHE A 6 -10.88 -6.80 -18.08
C PHE A 6 -9.95 -6.68 -16.88
N LYS A 7 -9.25 -5.54 -16.73
CA LYS A 7 -8.40 -5.33 -15.57
C LYS A 7 -9.17 -5.46 -14.25
N TYR A 8 -10.30 -4.82 -14.12
CA TYR A 8 -11.07 -4.82 -12.90
C TYR A 8 -11.69 -6.19 -12.58
N LEU A 9 -12.11 -6.92 -13.62
CA LEU A 9 -12.59 -8.29 -13.46
C LEU A 9 -11.47 -9.23 -13.01
N ILE A 10 -10.30 -9.14 -13.66
CA ILE A 10 -9.12 -9.96 -13.30
C ILE A 10 -8.65 -9.62 -11.89
N ASP A 11 -8.53 -8.34 -11.55
CA ASP A 11 -8.17 -7.89 -10.20
C ASP A 11 -9.11 -8.47 -9.14
N PHE A 12 -10.43 -8.39 -9.39
CA PHE A 12 -11.44 -8.96 -8.48
C PHE A 12 -11.26 -10.47 -8.30
N ILE A 13 -11.18 -11.22 -9.40
CA ILE A 13 -11.05 -12.69 -9.37
C ILE A 13 -9.76 -13.09 -8.63
N LEU A 14 -8.63 -12.50 -9.01
CA LEU A 14 -7.34 -12.83 -8.40
C LEU A 14 -7.28 -12.41 -6.92
N ALA A 15 -7.83 -11.25 -6.57
CA ALA A 15 -7.89 -10.80 -5.19
C ALA A 15 -8.81 -11.69 -4.34
N PHE A 16 -9.94 -12.13 -4.88
CA PHE A 16 -10.85 -13.05 -4.20
C PHE A 16 -10.19 -14.41 -3.95
N ILE A 17 -9.58 -14.99 -4.98
CA ILE A 17 -8.82 -16.27 -4.86
C ILE A 17 -7.70 -16.12 -3.82
N ALA A 18 -6.89 -15.06 -3.93
CA ALA A 18 -5.81 -14.79 -2.99
C ALA A 18 -6.33 -14.63 -1.55
N PHE A 19 -7.45 -13.93 -1.35
CA PHE A 19 -8.06 -13.74 -0.04
C PHE A 19 -8.55 -15.05 0.56
N VAL A 20 -9.20 -15.92 -0.24
CA VAL A 20 -9.64 -17.26 0.20
C VAL A 20 -8.43 -18.11 0.60
N LEU A 21 -7.39 -18.16 -0.24
CA LEU A 21 -6.17 -18.94 0.05
C LEU A 21 -5.42 -18.42 1.28
N LEU A 22 -5.38 -17.12 1.48
CA LEU A 22 -4.71 -16.48 2.62
C LEU A 22 -5.60 -16.36 3.86
N SER A 23 -6.86 -16.77 3.80
CA SER A 23 -7.81 -16.63 4.91
C SER A 23 -7.35 -17.28 6.23
N PRO A 24 -6.68 -18.46 6.26
CA PRO A 24 -6.16 -19.01 7.52
C PRO A 24 -5.10 -18.09 8.14
N ILE A 25 -4.19 -17.53 7.32
CA ILE A 25 -3.16 -16.58 7.77
C ILE A 25 -3.83 -15.27 8.21
N PHE A 26 -4.80 -14.78 7.45
CA PHE A 26 -5.57 -13.58 7.80
C PHE A 26 -6.23 -13.73 9.18
N LEU A 27 -6.90 -14.85 9.45
CA LEU A 27 -7.54 -15.11 10.74
C LEU A 27 -6.51 -15.21 11.88
N ALA A 28 -5.43 -15.95 11.69
CA ALA A 28 -4.36 -16.11 12.69
C ALA A 28 -3.72 -14.77 13.06
N VAL A 29 -3.37 -13.94 12.06
CA VAL A 29 -2.81 -12.60 12.29
C VAL A 29 -3.84 -11.67 12.92
N THR A 30 -5.11 -11.74 12.51
CA THR A 30 -6.19 -10.95 13.11
C THR A 30 -6.32 -11.26 14.61
N LEU A 31 -6.36 -12.53 14.99
CA LEU A 31 -6.45 -12.95 16.40
C LEU A 31 -5.23 -12.50 17.22
N ALA A 32 -4.02 -12.69 16.67
CA ALA A 32 -2.78 -12.26 17.33
C ALA A 32 -2.75 -10.74 17.57
N LEU A 33 -3.15 -9.95 16.57
CA LEU A 33 -3.18 -8.49 16.68
C LEU A 33 -4.39 -7.98 17.49
N LEU A 34 -5.50 -8.70 17.53
CA LEU A 34 -6.63 -8.41 18.41
C LEU A 34 -6.18 -8.41 19.87
N ILE A 35 -5.39 -9.43 20.27
CA ILE A 35 -4.81 -9.52 21.62
C ILE A 35 -3.75 -8.41 21.83
N ALA A 36 -2.80 -8.28 20.89
CA ALA A 36 -1.68 -7.34 21.02
C ALA A 36 -2.08 -5.86 21.03
N ASN A 37 -3.22 -5.51 20.45
CA ASN A 37 -3.70 -4.12 20.29
C ASN A 37 -5.05 -3.87 21.01
N ASN A 38 -5.36 -4.63 22.06
CA ASN A 38 -6.55 -4.41 22.90
C ASN A 38 -7.85 -4.32 22.07
N GLY A 39 -8.11 -5.31 21.24
CA GLY A 39 -9.33 -5.41 20.45
C GLY A 39 -9.32 -4.64 19.10
N LYS A 40 -8.20 -4.04 18.70
CA LYS A 40 -8.10 -3.21 17.48
C LYS A 40 -7.08 -3.78 16.49
N PRO A 41 -7.38 -4.86 15.75
CA PRO A 41 -6.42 -5.51 14.85
C PRO A 41 -6.17 -4.74 13.55
N PHE A 42 -7.09 -3.85 13.15
CA PHE A 42 -7.03 -3.11 11.88
C PHE A 42 -6.73 -1.63 12.07
N PHE A 43 -6.04 -1.07 11.09
CA PHE A 43 -5.79 0.35 10.91
C PHE A 43 -6.43 0.81 9.60
N LEU A 44 -7.25 1.86 9.69
CA LEU A 44 -7.92 2.46 8.56
C LEU A 44 -7.34 3.85 8.30
N GLN A 45 -6.91 4.11 7.06
CA GLN A 45 -6.34 5.40 6.68
C GLN A 45 -6.97 5.93 5.41
N ALA A 46 -7.46 7.19 5.46
CA ALA A 46 -7.97 7.88 4.28
C ALA A 46 -6.85 8.07 3.24
N ARG A 47 -7.14 7.72 2.00
CA ARG A 47 -6.24 7.84 0.86
C ARG A 47 -7.01 8.26 -0.39
N PRO A 48 -6.40 9.02 -1.31
CA PRO A 48 -6.99 9.32 -2.61
C PRO A 48 -6.89 8.09 -3.52
N GLY A 49 -7.99 7.74 -4.12
CA GLY A 49 -8.15 6.70 -5.12
C GLY A 49 -8.23 7.25 -6.54
N LYS A 50 -8.92 6.52 -7.42
CA LYS A 50 -9.20 6.96 -8.78
C LYS A 50 -10.01 8.25 -8.75
N ASP A 51 -9.69 9.18 -9.67
CA ASP A 51 -10.30 10.50 -9.79
C ASP A 51 -10.28 11.29 -8.46
N GLN A 52 -9.21 11.04 -7.64
CA GLN A 52 -8.97 11.62 -6.32
C GLN A 52 -10.07 11.33 -5.26
N ARG A 53 -11.01 10.41 -5.53
CA ARG A 53 -12.05 10.02 -4.57
C ARG A 53 -11.42 9.39 -3.35
N ILE A 54 -11.77 9.90 -2.17
CA ILE A 54 -11.19 9.43 -0.91
C ILE A 54 -11.83 8.10 -0.52
N PHE A 55 -10.99 7.11 -0.20
CA PHE A 55 -11.38 5.83 0.37
C PHE A 55 -10.54 5.49 1.61
N LYS A 56 -10.89 4.44 2.33
CA LYS A 56 -10.12 3.98 3.50
C LYS A 56 -9.34 2.72 3.13
N VAL A 57 -8.01 2.83 3.11
CA VAL A 57 -7.12 1.66 3.02
C VAL A 57 -7.21 0.87 4.31
N ILE A 58 -7.38 -0.45 4.21
CA ILE A 58 -7.44 -1.38 5.33
C ILE A 58 -6.06 -2.03 5.48
N LYS A 59 -5.45 -1.92 6.66
CA LYS A 59 -4.18 -2.59 7.00
C LYS A 59 -4.29 -3.24 8.37
N TYR A 60 -3.38 -4.16 8.65
CA TYR A 60 -3.20 -4.58 10.04
C TYR A 60 -2.52 -3.47 10.85
N LYS A 61 -3.00 -3.31 12.10
CA LYS A 61 -2.43 -2.36 13.06
C LYS A 61 -1.19 -2.97 13.70
N THR A 62 -0.02 -2.57 13.21
CA THR A 62 1.28 -3.08 13.66
C THR A 62 1.89 -2.27 14.81
N MET A 63 1.31 -1.11 15.13
CA MET A 63 1.73 -0.19 16.18
C MET A 63 0.61 -0.01 17.20
N ASN A 64 0.98 0.14 18.48
CA ASN A 64 0.04 0.48 19.55
C ASN A 64 -0.24 2.00 19.58
N ASP A 65 -1.18 2.42 20.46
CA ASP A 65 -1.55 3.82 20.65
C ASP A 65 -0.89 4.44 21.89
N LYS A 66 0.33 4.03 22.26
CA LYS A 66 1.05 4.59 23.38
C LYS A 66 1.27 6.09 23.19
N ARG A 67 1.08 6.83 24.30
CA ARG A 67 1.21 8.27 24.34
C ARG A 67 2.18 8.66 25.45
N ASP A 68 2.75 9.85 25.35
CA ASP A 68 3.52 10.48 26.42
C ASP A 68 2.61 11.07 27.52
N THR A 69 3.21 11.70 28.51
CA THR A 69 2.51 12.36 29.63
C THR A 69 1.65 13.56 29.20
N GLN A 70 1.87 14.09 28.01
CA GLN A 70 1.12 15.20 27.41
C GLN A 70 -0.01 14.71 26.49
N GLY A 71 -0.19 13.39 26.34
CA GLY A 71 -1.22 12.79 25.49
C GLY A 71 -0.84 12.74 23.99
N VAL A 72 0.41 13.06 23.63
CA VAL A 72 0.92 12.97 22.26
C VAL A 72 1.38 11.54 21.97
N LEU A 73 1.13 11.04 20.76
CA LEU A 73 1.58 9.71 20.36
C LEU A 73 3.10 9.64 20.41
N LEU A 74 3.63 8.56 21.02
CA LEU A 74 5.07 8.30 21.00
C LEU A 74 5.59 8.10 19.55
N PRO A 75 6.89 8.27 19.33
CA PRO A 75 7.53 7.97 18.04
C PRO A 75 7.19 6.56 17.54
N ASP A 76 7.12 6.38 16.23
CA ASP A 76 6.73 5.11 15.60
C ASP A 76 7.58 3.91 16.05
N ALA A 77 8.88 4.15 16.32
CA ALA A 77 9.80 3.11 16.81
C ALA A 77 9.35 2.55 18.18
N ASP A 78 8.88 3.42 19.09
CA ASP A 78 8.46 3.05 20.44
C ASP A 78 7.05 2.44 20.49
N ARG A 79 6.28 2.63 19.43
CA ARG A 79 4.92 2.10 19.27
C ARG A 79 4.88 0.75 18.55
N MET A 80 5.98 0.35 17.91
CA MET A 80 6.05 -0.91 17.17
C MET A 80 5.97 -2.10 18.13
N THR A 81 4.95 -2.95 17.96
CA THR A 81 4.84 -4.19 18.76
C THR A 81 5.74 -5.30 18.17
N LYS A 82 6.15 -6.28 18.98
CA LYS A 82 6.94 -7.44 18.50
C LYS A 82 6.21 -8.19 17.38
N ILE A 83 4.92 -8.47 17.56
CA ILE A 83 4.06 -9.10 16.54
C ILE A 83 3.91 -8.17 15.33
N GLY A 84 3.68 -6.88 15.55
CA GLY A 84 3.59 -5.89 14.48
C GLY A 84 4.84 -5.81 13.62
N SER A 85 6.03 -5.87 14.25
CA SER A 85 7.30 -5.91 13.52
C SER A 85 7.41 -7.14 12.62
N LEU A 86 7.03 -8.33 13.12
CA LEU A 86 7.00 -9.56 12.32
C LEU A 86 6.05 -9.45 11.13
N VAL A 87 4.82 -9.01 11.39
CA VAL A 87 3.75 -8.82 10.38
C VAL A 87 4.19 -7.82 9.31
N ARG A 88 4.87 -6.71 9.69
CA ARG A 88 5.38 -5.71 8.75
C ARG A 88 6.57 -6.19 7.93
N LYS A 89 7.52 -6.90 8.57
CA LYS A 89 8.69 -7.48 7.87
C LYS A 89 8.31 -8.56 6.85
N SER A 90 7.21 -9.29 7.10
CA SER A 90 6.67 -10.28 6.16
C SER A 90 5.67 -9.70 5.15
N SER A 91 5.41 -8.38 5.17
CA SER A 91 4.41 -7.69 4.34
C SER A 91 2.97 -8.23 4.52
N LEU A 92 2.71 -8.99 5.57
CA LEU A 92 1.38 -9.51 5.89
C LEU A 92 0.42 -8.37 6.30
N ASP A 93 0.96 -7.21 6.72
CA ASP A 93 0.15 -6.03 7.09
C ASP A 93 -0.70 -5.50 5.93
N GLU A 94 -0.37 -5.87 4.70
CA GLU A 94 -1.09 -5.46 3.50
C GLU A 94 -2.15 -6.45 3.02
N ILE A 95 -2.24 -7.68 3.59
CA ILE A 95 -3.27 -8.67 3.22
C ILE A 95 -4.70 -8.09 3.29
N PRO A 96 -5.08 -7.29 4.30
CA PRO A 96 -6.43 -6.71 4.35
C PRO A 96 -6.77 -5.79 3.16
N GLN A 97 -5.77 -5.26 2.42
CA GLN A 97 -6.01 -4.45 1.22
C GLN A 97 -6.65 -5.27 0.07
N LEU A 98 -6.56 -6.61 0.10
CA LEU A 98 -7.32 -7.44 -0.83
C LEU A 98 -8.82 -7.16 -0.74
N LEU A 99 -9.34 -6.84 0.44
CA LEU A 99 -10.74 -6.41 0.61
C LEU A 99 -11.03 -5.07 -0.10
N ASN A 100 -10.06 -4.14 -0.14
CA ASN A 100 -10.21 -2.91 -0.92
C ASN A 100 -10.24 -3.19 -2.43
N VAL A 101 -9.48 -4.20 -2.90
CA VAL A 101 -9.53 -4.61 -4.32
C VAL A 101 -10.86 -5.26 -4.65
N ILE A 102 -11.33 -6.20 -3.82
CA ILE A 102 -12.63 -6.86 -3.99
C ILE A 102 -13.77 -5.85 -3.99
N LYS A 103 -13.72 -4.86 -3.11
CA LYS A 103 -14.69 -3.77 -3.05
C LYS A 103 -14.61 -2.81 -4.24
N GLY A 104 -13.48 -2.79 -4.97
CA GLY A 104 -13.27 -1.91 -6.12
C GLY A 104 -12.67 -0.54 -5.81
N ASP A 105 -12.25 -0.28 -4.57
CA ASP A 105 -11.52 0.95 -4.20
C ASP A 105 -10.08 0.94 -4.74
N MET A 106 -9.49 -0.26 -4.84
CA MET A 106 -8.11 -0.50 -5.27
C MET A 106 -8.04 -1.50 -6.44
N SER A 107 -6.84 -1.70 -6.94
CA SER A 107 -6.41 -2.69 -7.92
C SER A 107 -5.26 -3.50 -7.31
N LEU A 108 -4.96 -4.68 -7.83
CA LEU A 108 -3.74 -5.41 -7.46
C LEU A 108 -2.51 -4.61 -7.89
N VAL A 109 -2.51 -4.09 -9.12
CA VAL A 109 -1.40 -3.32 -9.70
C VAL A 109 -1.87 -1.90 -10.04
N GLY A 110 -1.13 -0.90 -9.56
CA GLY A 110 -1.39 0.52 -9.80
C GLY A 110 -0.46 1.41 -8.98
N PRO A 111 -0.54 2.74 -9.14
CA PRO A 111 0.19 3.69 -8.30
C PRO A 111 -0.18 3.50 -6.82
N ARG A 112 0.83 3.47 -5.93
CA ARG A 112 0.58 3.31 -4.49
C ARG A 112 -0.21 4.50 -3.93
N PRO A 113 -1.32 4.29 -3.17
CA PRO A 113 -2.11 5.40 -2.63
C PRO A 113 -1.29 6.16 -1.58
N LEU A 114 -1.08 7.46 -1.80
CA LEU A 114 -0.32 8.35 -0.91
C LEU A 114 -1.25 9.10 0.05
N LEU A 115 -0.71 10.04 0.84
CA LEU A 115 -1.49 10.80 1.82
C LEU A 115 -2.42 11.81 1.13
N VAL A 116 -3.59 12.05 1.73
CA VAL A 116 -4.56 13.04 1.24
C VAL A 116 -3.94 14.45 1.23
N GLU A 117 -3.07 14.75 2.19
CA GLU A 117 -2.36 16.03 2.32
C GLU A 117 -1.43 16.34 1.12
N TYR A 118 -1.13 15.36 0.27
CA TYR A 118 -0.31 15.55 -0.92
C TYR A 118 -1.10 16.03 -2.16
N LEU A 119 -2.44 15.92 -2.13
CA LEU A 119 -3.28 16.30 -3.27
C LEU A 119 -3.02 17.74 -3.78
N PRO A 120 -2.95 18.77 -2.92
CA PRO A 120 -2.69 20.14 -3.36
C PRO A 120 -1.24 20.38 -3.80
N LEU A 121 -0.33 19.43 -3.56
CA LEU A 121 1.09 19.57 -3.86
C LEU A 121 1.49 18.97 -5.22
N TYR A 122 0.59 18.22 -5.85
CA TYR A 122 0.89 17.61 -7.15
C TYR A 122 0.86 18.62 -8.29
N SER A 123 1.84 18.54 -9.18
CA SER A 123 1.71 19.17 -10.50
C SER A 123 0.62 18.47 -11.32
N ALA A 124 0.15 19.12 -12.40
CA ALA A 124 -0.83 18.53 -13.31
C ALA A 124 -0.38 17.15 -13.84
N LEU A 125 0.91 17.00 -14.15
CA LEU A 125 1.49 15.73 -14.60
C LEU A 125 1.44 14.67 -13.50
N GLN A 126 1.84 15.01 -12.27
CA GLN A 126 1.84 14.08 -11.13
C GLN A 126 0.43 13.65 -10.74
N ALA A 127 -0.56 14.53 -10.87
CA ALA A 127 -1.96 14.23 -10.57
C ALA A 127 -2.54 13.14 -11.48
N ARG A 128 -1.98 12.92 -12.69
CA ARG A 128 -2.37 11.86 -13.62
C ARG A 128 -2.30 10.45 -13.03
N ARG A 129 -1.50 10.25 -11.98
CA ARG A 129 -1.47 8.99 -11.22
C ARG A 129 -2.83 8.55 -10.68
N HIS A 130 -3.78 9.49 -10.54
CA HIS A 130 -5.15 9.23 -10.11
C HIS A 130 -6.13 8.91 -11.25
N GLU A 131 -5.68 8.85 -12.51
CA GLU A 131 -6.52 8.41 -13.64
C GLU A 131 -6.91 6.93 -13.56
N VAL A 132 -6.22 6.16 -12.70
CA VAL A 132 -6.44 4.73 -12.49
C VAL A 132 -6.66 4.43 -11.01
N ARG A 133 -7.19 3.23 -10.69
CA ARG A 133 -7.26 2.78 -9.28
C ARG A 133 -5.86 2.61 -8.72
N PRO A 134 -5.63 3.01 -7.46
CA PRO A 134 -4.36 2.76 -6.79
C PRO A 134 -4.15 1.24 -6.58
N GLY A 135 -2.89 0.81 -6.59
CA GLY A 135 -2.51 -0.59 -6.45
C GLY A 135 -1.97 -0.97 -5.08
N ILE A 136 -2.08 -2.25 -4.73
CA ILE A 136 -1.32 -2.86 -3.63
C ILE A 136 0.17 -2.83 -4.00
N THR A 137 0.48 -3.23 -5.24
CA THR A 137 1.81 -3.08 -5.85
C THR A 137 1.75 -2.22 -7.11
N GLY A 138 2.90 -1.88 -7.70
CA GLY A 138 2.96 -1.08 -8.91
C GLY A 138 4.37 -0.86 -9.43
N TRP A 139 4.48 -0.16 -10.56
CA TRP A 139 5.75 0.02 -11.26
C TRP A 139 6.81 0.73 -10.40
N ALA A 140 6.44 1.78 -9.66
CA ALA A 140 7.35 2.46 -8.74
C ALA A 140 7.84 1.54 -7.60
N GLN A 141 6.97 0.66 -7.08
CA GLN A 141 7.33 -0.26 -5.99
C GLN A 141 8.34 -1.30 -6.44
N ILE A 142 8.27 -1.80 -7.67
CA ILE A 142 9.23 -2.78 -8.18
C ILE A 142 10.53 -2.16 -8.69
N ASN A 143 10.56 -0.85 -8.99
CA ASN A 143 11.73 -0.15 -9.54
C ASN A 143 12.48 0.72 -8.53
N GLY A 144 12.31 0.54 -7.23
CA GLY A 144 13.08 1.24 -6.22
C GLY A 144 12.37 1.45 -4.88
N ARG A 145 11.04 1.30 -4.85
CA ARG A 145 10.23 1.34 -3.60
C ARG A 145 10.53 2.59 -2.76
N ASN A 146 11.41 2.48 -1.76
CA ASN A 146 11.74 3.54 -0.81
C ASN A 146 13.11 4.20 -1.09
N THR A 147 13.86 3.73 -2.10
CA THR A 147 15.20 4.23 -2.43
C THR A 147 15.20 5.28 -3.54
N ILE A 148 14.06 5.53 -4.19
CA ILE A 148 13.91 6.49 -5.27
C ILE A 148 13.36 7.83 -4.77
N THR A 149 13.68 8.93 -5.47
CA THR A 149 13.16 10.26 -5.18
C THR A 149 11.64 10.35 -5.42
N TRP A 150 11.01 11.41 -4.92
CA TRP A 150 9.58 11.65 -5.16
C TRP A 150 9.30 11.87 -6.65
N GLU A 151 10.18 12.59 -7.34
CA GLU A 151 10.09 12.86 -8.79
C GLU A 151 10.13 11.55 -9.59
N GLN A 152 11.09 10.68 -9.29
CA GLN A 152 11.18 9.36 -9.93
C GLN A 152 9.96 8.50 -9.65
N LYS A 153 9.45 8.53 -8.41
CA LYS A 153 8.24 7.80 -8.03
C LYS A 153 7.03 8.23 -8.84
N PHE A 154 6.81 9.56 -8.98
CA PHE A 154 5.72 10.09 -9.78
C PHE A 154 5.91 9.83 -11.27
N ALA A 155 7.13 9.92 -11.78
CA ALA A 155 7.43 9.56 -13.16
C ALA A 155 7.10 8.10 -13.46
N TYR A 156 7.45 7.17 -12.57
CA TYR A 156 7.08 5.77 -12.70
C TYR A 156 5.58 5.52 -12.59
N ASP A 157 4.89 6.23 -11.69
CA ASP A 157 3.44 6.13 -11.55
C ASP A 157 2.71 6.59 -12.82
N VAL A 158 3.11 7.73 -13.41
CA VAL A 158 2.54 8.25 -14.65
C VAL A 158 2.90 7.35 -15.83
N TRP A 159 4.15 6.88 -15.90
CA TRP A 159 4.57 5.92 -16.93
C TRP A 159 3.69 4.66 -16.92
N TYR A 160 3.38 4.12 -15.74
CA TYR A 160 2.47 2.98 -15.62
C TYR A 160 1.06 3.32 -16.15
N VAL A 161 0.54 4.52 -15.84
CA VAL A 161 -0.77 4.97 -16.33
C VAL A 161 -0.82 4.96 -17.87
N ASP A 162 0.27 5.41 -18.52
CA ASP A 162 0.37 5.48 -19.98
C ASP A 162 0.57 4.09 -20.64
N HIS A 163 1.26 3.16 -19.97
CA HIS A 163 1.64 1.85 -20.51
C HIS A 163 0.85 0.69 -19.93
N MET A 164 -0.24 0.94 -19.19
CA MET A 164 -1.05 -0.10 -18.56
C MET A 164 -1.50 -1.16 -19.56
N SER A 165 -1.10 -2.40 -19.32
CA SER A 165 -1.46 -3.55 -20.12
C SER A 165 -1.49 -4.83 -19.27
N PHE A 166 -2.16 -5.87 -19.77
CA PHE A 166 -2.22 -7.17 -19.09
C PHE A 166 -0.82 -7.73 -18.81
N TRP A 167 0.07 -7.72 -19.81
CA TRP A 167 1.42 -8.26 -19.66
C TRP A 167 2.28 -7.46 -18.69
N LEU A 168 2.10 -6.13 -18.65
CA LEU A 168 2.79 -5.29 -17.69
C LEU A 168 2.33 -5.61 -16.26
N ASP A 169 1.04 -5.80 -16.05
CA ASP A 169 0.50 -6.16 -14.74
C ASP A 169 1.02 -7.53 -14.27
N ILE A 170 1.03 -8.54 -15.13
CA ILE A 170 1.61 -9.86 -14.83
C ILE A 170 3.10 -9.73 -14.49
N LYS A 171 3.87 -8.95 -15.24
CA LYS A 171 5.29 -8.69 -14.95
C LYS A 171 5.47 -8.07 -13.57
N ILE A 172 4.65 -7.05 -13.23
CA ILE A 172 4.73 -6.37 -11.94
C ILE A 172 4.39 -7.34 -10.81
N LEU A 173 3.33 -8.14 -10.93
CA LEU A 173 2.95 -9.14 -9.94
C LEU A 173 4.07 -10.15 -9.70
N PHE A 174 4.64 -10.70 -10.77
CA PHE A 174 5.76 -11.64 -10.68
C PHE A 174 6.99 -11.03 -9.99
N MET A 175 7.39 -9.82 -10.39
CA MET A 175 8.51 -9.11 -9.77
C MET A 175 8.23 -8.77 -8.30
N THR A 176 6.97 -8.47 -7.95
CA THR A 176 6.58 -8.21 -6.56
C THR A 176 6.80 -9.45 -5.70
N VAL A 177 6.36 -10.62 -6.16
CA VAL A 177 6.57 -11.89 -5.46
C VAL A 177 8.07 -12.13 -5.22
N LEU A 178 8.91 -11.98 -6.27
CA LEU A 178 10.36 -12.15 -6.14
C LEU A 178 10.96 -11.18 -5.10
N LYS A 179 10.54 -9.90 -5.09
CA LYS A 179 11.05 -8.89 -4.14
C LYS A 179 10.61 -9.14 -2.70
N VAL A 180 9.40 -9.65 -2.50
CA VAL A 180 8.91 -10.04 -1.17
C VAL A 180 9.77 -11.19 -0.62
N PHE A 181 10.06 -12.20 -1.45
CA PHE A 181 10.96 -13.32 -1.03
C PHE A 181 12.38 -12.86 -0.73
N LYS A 182 12.94 -11.95 -1.54
CA LYS A 182 14.28 -11.39 -1.32
C LYS A 182 14.36 -10.37 -0.18
N ARG A 183 13.24 -9.92 0.36
CA ARG A 183 13.15 -8.88 1.40
C ARG A 183 13.85 -7.55 1.03
N GLU A 184 13.91 -7.23 -0.25
CA GLU A 184 14.58 -6.01 -0.75
C GLU A 184 13.73 -4.75 -0.53
N GLY A 185 14.37 -3.65 -0.10
CA GLY A 185 13.80 -2.29 -0.08
C GLY A 185 12.68 -2.06 0.93
N ILE A 186 12.62 -2.81 2.05
CA ILE A 186 11.56 -2.69 3.07
C ILE A 186 11.67 -1.37 3.86
N SER A 187 12.88 -0.88 4.12
CA SER A 187 13.12 0.40 4.81
C SER A 187 14.31 1.13 4.19
N GLN A 188 14.31 2.46 4.23
CA GLN A 188 15.54 3.24 4.04
C GLN A 188 16.48 2.96 5.24
N GLU A 189 17.78 2.84 4.98
CA GLU A 189 18.76 2.69 6.05
C GLU A 189 18.60 3.84 7.06
N GLY A 190 18.35 3.50 8.32
CA GLY A 190 18.27 4.45 9.42
C GLY A 190 16.94 5.18 9.63
N GLN A 191 15.90 4.98 8.80
CA GLN A 191 14.60 5.64 8.98
C GLN A 191 13.43 4.66 8.97
N ALA A 192 12.53 4.78 9.95
CA ALA A 192 11.30 3.99 10.04
C ALA A 192 10.24 4.42 9.00
N THR A 193 10.33 5.62 8.44
CA THR A 193 9.38 6.22 7.48
C THR A 193 10.12 7.11 6.48
N ILE A 194 9.63 7.16 5.23
CA ILE A 194 10.15 8.04 4.16
C ILE A 194 9.83 9.50 4.53
N GLU A 195 10.75 10.43 4.17
CA GLU A 195 10.48 11.86 4.27
C GLU A 195 9.18 12.24 3.55
N LYS A 196 8.42 13.15 4.18
CA LYS A 196 7.17 13.63 3.60
C LYS A 196 7.42 14.39 2.30
N PHE A 197 6.53 14.19 1.33
CA PHE A 197 6.50 15.03 0.12
C PHE A 197 6.11 16.46 0.47
N LYS A 198 6.92 17.43 0.03
CA LYS A 198 6.73 18.87 0.32
C LYS A 198 6.36 19.69 -0.92
N GLY A 199 6.04 19.00 -2.03
CA GLY A 199 5.85 19.63 -3.34
C GLY A 199 7.12 19.60 -4.18
N THR A 200 6.95 19.64 -5.51
CA THR A 200 8.04 19.92 -6.46
C THR A 200 8.23 21.43 -6.54
N ARG A 201 9.43 21.90 -6.26
CA ARG A 201 9.82 23.30 -6.46
C ARG A 201 9.92 23.62 -7.94
#